data_d8fbd7657df568136be77f6d7d145c59
#
_entry.id   d8fbd7657df568136be77f6d7d145c59
#
_cell.length_a   1.000
_cell.length_b   1.000
_cell.length_c   1.000
_cell.angle_alpha   90.00
_cell.angle_beta   90.00
_cell.angle_gamma   90.00
#
_symmetry.space_group_name_H-M   'P 1'
#
loop_
_entity.id
_entity.type
_entity.pdbx_description
1 polymer ?
#
loop_
_entity_poly.entity_id
_entity_poly.type
_entity_poly.pdbx_seq_one_letter_code
_entity_poly.pdbx_strand_id
1 'polypeptide(L)'
;MWTSDLISGRARPSRRAFLGAAAGAVSAGALPAFSAPVQGAPAAPQAASVRWLAAEDPAFAVGATVGDLTFVAQDAGGHGELPSGAVPQAERTLENLRRALAAVGQGPDDLVFVQVLLTDYGAAPEVGRLLREAFRSNRSPTTCFVGVSSLGPDRVVRMDAVASTNRDRAPVVAEGVPLPLGATCHAIRVGELVFVGSVDAPEDVNTPSTIVLERMDAVLRAAGLGLKDSFRHWAFLRNMAAASVRDAYGRERTARLDAIFAPDEYPANSRIGSPALGVGVAQRSYAVATRGRRQYVESKFARRSPRVFAQSVRAGDWLFIAGQDAVDVGQQTLFVGDLRAQTEQCVRQLQFIMEAAGGTMDDIVKTTVYLLDGQHRSVFLDAYREQFMRRLRSPWMPAGLTMTVDALRPDCLVEIDAVAWLGRR
;
A
#
# COMPACT_ATOMS: atom_id res chain seq x y z
N MET A 1 -20.16 20.85 -50.89
CA MET A 1 -21.34 20.29 -51.58
C MET A 1 -21.80 19.08 -50.79
N TRP A 2 -23.10 19.09 -50.48
CA TRP A 2 -23.94 18.11 -49.80
C TRP A 2 -23.81 18.13 -48.26
N THR A 3 -24.59 18.88 -47.51
CA THR A 3 -26.02 18.95 -47.05
C THR A 3 -26.34 17.81 -46.06
N SER A 4 -26.46 18.18 -44.81
CA SER A 4 -27.58 18.31 -43.87
C SER A 4 -28.77 17.33 -44.05
N ASP A 5 -29.16 16.70 -42.92
CA ASP A 5 -30.51 16.53 -42.38
C ASP A 5 -30.41 15.78 -41.05
N LEU A 6 -30.74 16.35 -39.94
CA LEU A 6 -31.94 16.71 -39.21
C LEU A 6 -32.90 15.53 -38.89
N ILE A 7 -33.36 15.58 -37.60
CA ILE A 7 -34.56 15.00 -36.99
C ILE A 7 -34.31 13.67 -36.24
N SER A 8 -34.67 13.48 -35.00
CA SER A 8 -35.68 14.07 -34.09
C SER A 8 -35.46 13.49 -32.68
N GLY A 9 -35.81 14.27 -31.68
CA GLY A 9 -35.80 13.91 -30.27
C GLY A 9 -36.80 12.83 -29.88
N ARG A 10 -36.45 12.07 -28.86
CA ARG A 10 -37.43 11.44 -27.96
C ARG A 10 -37.02 11.62 -26.51
N ALA A 11 -38.00 12.13 -25.77
CA ALA A 11 -37.94 12.48 -24.36
C ALA A 11 -37.77 11.25 -23.46
N ARG A 12 -37.07 11.46 -22.34
CA ARG A 12 -37.04 10.52 -21.22
C ARG A 12 -38.30 10.64 -20.39
N PRO A 13 -38.95 9.53 -19.94
CA PRO A 13 -40.01 9.60 -18.94
C PRO A 13 -39.42 9.64 -17.53
N SER A 14 -39.98 10.56 -16.73
CA SER A 14 -39.73 10.73 -15.30
C SER A 14 -40.29 9.58 -14.47
N ARG A 15 -39.53 9.11 -13.47
CA ARG A 15 -40.07 8.25 -12.43
C ARG A 15 -40.82 9.10 -11.41
N ARG A 16 -42.17 8.94 -11.36
CA ARG A 16 -42.99 9.19 -10.16
C ARG A 16 -44.27 8.40 -10.20
N ALA A 17 -44.61 7.84 -9.04
CA ALA A 17 -45.91 7.32 -8.61
C ALA A 17 -46.34 5.92 -9.06
N PHE A 18 -46.29 5.00 -8.08
CA PHE A 18 -47.41 4.10 -7.82
C PHE A 18 -47.48 3.81 -6.31
N LEU A 19 -48.37 4.51 -5.63
CA LEU A 19 -48.93 4.15 -4.33
C LEU A 19 -50.37 3.74 -4.63
N GLY A 20 -50.75 2.55 -4.25
CA GLY A 20 -52.13 2.06 -4.32
C GLY A 20 -52.34 0.99 -3.25
N ALA A 21 -53.16 1.33 -2.27
CA ALA A 21 -53.55 0.54 -1.13
C ALA A 21 -54.53 -0.60 -1.51
N ALA A 22 -54.43 -1.72 -0.77
CA ALA A 22 -55.57 -2.59 -0.52
C ALA A 22 -55.50 -3.15 0.89
N ALA A 23 -56.44 -2.72 1.73
CA ALA A 23 -56.71 -3.27 3.06
C ALA A 23 -57.62 -4.49 2.89
N GLY A 24 -57.31 -5.55 3.63
CA GLY A 24 -58.18 -6.70 3.81
C GLY A 24 -57.97 -7.27 5.22
N ALA A 25 -58.93 -7.03 6.09
CA ALA A 25 -59.00 -7.57 7.44
C ALA A 25 -59.62 -8.97 7.41
N VAL A 26 -59.04 -9.93 8.09
CA VAL A 26 -59.70 -11.13 8.62
C VAL A 26 -59.13 -11.51 9.99
N SER A 27 -60.07 -11.78 10.85
CA SER A 27 -60.19 -11.99 12.27
C SER A 27 -59.27 -12.96 12.98
N ALA A 28 -59.21 -12.72 14.26
CA ALA A 28 -58.53 -13.40 15.36
C ALA A 28 -58.87 -14.88 15.53
N GLY A 29 -57.84 -15.69 15.83
CA GLY A 29 -57.92 -16.98 16.48
C GLY A 29 -56.78 -17.17 17.41
N ALA A 30 -57.04 -17.04 18.72
CA ALA A 30 -56.05 -17.27 19.77
C ALA A 30 -55.84 -18.76 20.04
N LEU A 31 -54.58 -19.21 20.12
CA LEU A 31 -54.16 -20.44 20.81
C LEU A 31 -52.79 -20.23 21.48
N PRO A 32 -52.46 -20.98 22.52
CA PRO A 32 -51.66 -20.51 23.64
C PRO A 32 -50.16 -20.65 23.44
N ALA A 33 -49.44 -19.73 24.09
CA ALA A 33 -48.01 -19.75 24.27
C ALA A 33 -47.55 -20.89 25.19
N PHE A 34 -46.55 -21.61 24.75
CA PHE A 34 -45.46 -22.12 25.59
C PHE A 34 -44.29 -22.43 24.64
N SER A 35 -43.38 -21.51 24.48
CA SER A 35 -42.06 -21.77 23.91
C SER A 35 -41.03 -21.22 24.89
N ALA A 36 -40.29 -22.17 25.49
CA ALA A 36 -39.11 -21.86 26.26
C ALA A 36 -38.11 -21.03 25.41
N PRO A 37 -37.31 -20.12 25.99
CA PRO A 37 -36.33 -19.38 25.22
C PRO A 37 -35.27 -20.37 24.69
N VAL A 38 -35.23 -20.51 23.38
CA VAL A 38 -34.12 -21.14 22.68
C VAL A 38 -32.90 -20.26 22.99
N GLN A 39 -31.94 -20.78 23.71
CA GLN A 39 -30.65 -20.15 23.91
C GLN A 39 -30.10 -19.79 22.53
N GLY A 40 -29.88 -18.48 22.32
CA GLY A 40 -29.46 -17.95 21.03
C GLY A 40 -28.17 -18.63 20.56
N ALA A 41 -28.22 -19.13 19.32
CA ALA A 41 -27.01 -19.47 18.60
C ALA A 41 -26.03 -18.27 18.69
N PRO A 42 -24.73 -18.50 18.86
CA PRO A 42 -23.75 -17.42 18.86
C PRO A 42 -23.98 -16.58 17.61
N ALA A 43 -24.14 -15.27 17.80
CA ALA A 43 -24.29 -14.32 16.69
C ALA A 43 -23.16 -14.57 15.70
N ALA A 44 -23.48 -14.79 14.43
CA ALA A 44 -22.47 -14.89 13.38
C ALA A 44 -21.56 -13.67 13.50
N PRO A 45 -20.23 -13.83 13.42
CA PRO A 45 -19.32 -12.72 13.53
C PRO A 45 -19.74 -11.68 12.50
N GLN A 46 -20.02 -10.45 12.97
CA GLN A 46 -20.34 -9.34 12.07
C GLN A 46 -19.21 -9.21 11.07
N ALA A 47 -19.54 -9.22 9.77
CA ALA A 47 -18.56 -9.03 8.73
C ALA A 47 -17.80 -7.74 9.00
N ALA A 48 -16.47 -7.81 9.06
CA ALA A 48 -15.65 -6.65 9.31
C ALA A 48 -15.84 -5.66 8.15
N SER A 49 -16.24 -4.44 8.46
CA SER A 49 -16.41 -3.38 7.48
C SER A 49 -15.17 -2.49 7.47
N VAL A 50 -14.77 -2.02 6.29
CA VAL A 50 -13.71 -1.01 6.17
C VAL A 50 -14.20 0.30 6.80
N ARG A 51 -13.44 0.81 7.77
CA ARG A 51 -13.65 2.13 8.34
C ARG A 51 -12.62 3.09 7.73
N TRP A 52 -13.11 4.05 6.97
CA TRP A 52 -12.29 5.06 6.33
C TRP A 52 -11.99 6.22 7.25
N LEU A 53 -10.76 6.71 7.24
CA LEU A 53 -10.33 7.91 7.93
C LEU A 53 -10.37 9.06 6.92
N ALA A 54 -11.32 9.98 7.10
CA ALA A 54 -11.54 11.08 6.17
C ALA A 54 -10.34 12.03 6.12
N ALA A 55 -10.02 12.52 4.91
CA ALA A 55 -9.17 13.68 4.67
C ALA A 55 -10.02 14.97 4.64
N GLU A 56 -9.37 16.12 4.50
CA GLU A 56 -10.03 17.38 4.17
C GLU A 56 -10.74 17.31 2.81
N ASP A 57 -10.12 16.66 1.81
CA ASP A 57 -10.79 16.29 0.56
C ASP A 57 -11.64 15.03 0.80
N PRO A 58 -12.97 15.14 0.75
CA PRO A 58 -13.85 14.01 1.08
C PRO A 58 -13.73 12.83 0.11
N ALA A 59 -13.09 12.99 -1.04
CA ALA A 59 -12.85 11.90 -1.98
C ALA A 59 -11.66 11.02 -1.61
N PHE A 60 -10.72 11.51 -0.79
CA PHE A 60 -9.53 10.77 -0.39
C PHE A 60 -9.60 10.41 1.09
N ALA A 61 -9.30 9.17 1.41
CA ALA A 61 -9.06 8.76 2.78
C ALA A 61 -7.59 8.98 3.14
N VAL A 62 -7.32 9.50 4.34
CA VAL A 62 -5.97 9.52 4.91
C VAL A 62 -5.58 8.19 5.51
N GLY A 63 -6.54 7.30 5.70
CA GLY A 63 -6.32 5.96 6.23
C GLY A 63 -7.54 5.06 6.09
N ALA A 64 -7.33 3.78 6.33
CA ALA A 64 -8.37 2.76 6.38
C ALA A 64 -8.04 1.75 7.49
N THR A 65 -9.03 1.38 8.28
CA THR A 65 -8.91 0.28 9.24
C THR A 65 -9.91 -0.82 8.90
N VAL A 66 -9.43 -2.05 8.90
CA VAL A 66 -10.24 -3.25 8.70
C VAL A 66 -9.52 -4.45 9.30
N GLY A 67 -10.27 -5.39 9.87
CA GLY A 67 -9.67 -6.46 10.64
C GLY A 67 -8.85 -5.91 11.80
N ASP A 68 -7.62 -6.34 11.91
CA ASP A 68 -6.68 -5.89 12.96
C ASP A 68 -5.64 -4.88 12.47
N LEU A 69 -5.67 -4.47 11.20
CA LEU A 69 -4.71 -3.51 10.63
C LEU A 69 -5.35 -2.18 10.30
N THR A 70 -4.56 -1.13 10.48
CA THR A 70 -4.85 0.23 10.06
C THR A 70 -3.71 0.75 9.20
N PHE A 71 -4.04 1.26 8.02
CA PHE A 71 -3.11 1.94 7.11
C PHE A 71 -3.38 3.44 7.17
N VAL A 72 -2.37 4.24 7.40
CA VAL A 72 -2.51 5.71 7.52
C VAL A 72 -1.36 6.39 6.79
N ALA A 73 -1.69 7.36 5.94
CA ALA A 73 -0.70 8.22 5.30
C ALA A 73 -0.94 9.68 5.72
N GLN A 74 0.08 10.34 6.27
CA GLN A 74 -0.01 11.69 6.78
C GLN A 74 1.15 12.56 6.30
N ASP A 75 0.87 13.85 6.13
CA ASP A 75 1.86 14.93 6.00
C ASP A 75 1.55 16.07 7.00
N ALA A 76 2.28 17.15 6.91
CA ALA A 76 2.13 18.29 7.82
C ALA A 76 0.96 19.22 7.47
N GLY A 77 0.14 18.91 6.46
CA GLY A 77 -1.03 19.69 6.06
C GLY A 77 -2.20 19.58 7.04
N GLY A 78 -3.28 20.28 6.71
CA GLY A 78 -4.58 20.14 7.39
C GLY A 78 -4.90 21.21 8.43
N HIS A 79 -3.94 21.91 9.00
CA HIS A 79 -4.21 22.95 10.01
C HIS A 79 -3.23 24.12 9.92
N GLY A 80 -3.72 25.26 9.43
CA GLY A 80 -2.94 26.49 9.36
C GLY A 80 -1.83 26.46 8.32
N GLU A 81 -0.89 27.41 8.44
CA GLU A 81 0.26 27.52 7.55
C GLU A 81 1.21 26.32 7.71
N LEU A 82 1.72 25.81 6.57
CA LEU A 82 2.63 24.68 6.57
C LEU A 82 3.97 25.08 7.21
N PRO A 83 4.51 24.33 8.18
CA PRO A 83 5.79 24.65 8.78
C PRO A 83 6.93 24.62 7.77
N SER A 84 7.89 25.53 7.90
CA SER A 84 9.10 25.51 7.11
C SER A 84 10.11 24.49 7.64
N GLY A 85 10.70 23.69 6.75
CA GLY A 85 11.75 22.72 7.06
C GLY A 85 11.25 21.33 7.47
N ALA A 86 12.15 20.36 7.39
CA ALA A 86 11.81 18.95 7.53
C ALA A 86 11.43 18.57 8.97
N VAL A 87 12.14 19.07 9.98
CA VAL A 87 11.88 18.68 11.38
C VAL A 87 10.53 19.23 11.87
N PRO A 88 10.20 20.53 11.70
CA PRO A 88 8.87 21.03 12.07
C PRO A 88 7.73 20.35 11.28
N GLN A 89 7.95 20.00 10.01
CA GLN A 89 6.97 19.23 9.25
C GLN A 89 6.84 17.81 9.79
N ALA A 90 7.93 17.15 10.20
CA ALA A 90 7.89 15.82 10.79
C ALA A 90 7.14 15.81 12.12
N GLU A 91 7.34 16.81 12.98
CA GLU A 91 6.60 16.97 14.25
C GLU A 91 5.10 17.08 14.02
N ARG A 92 4.69 17.96 13.08
CA ARG A 92 3.28 18.11 12.73
C ARG A 92 2.71 16.85 12.06
N THR A 93 3.48 16.18 11.21
CA THR A 93 3.07 14.91 10.59
C THR A 93 2.84 13.82 11.64
N LEU A 94 3.70 13.72 12.66
CA LEU A 94 3.51 12.82 13.79
C LEU A 94 2.26 13.15 14.61
N GLU A 95 1.97 14.43 14.82
CA GLU A 95 0.76 14.84 15.51
C GLU A 95 -0.49 14.49 14.71
N ASN A 96 -0.48 14.72 13.38
CA ASN A 96 -1.56 14.31 12.49
C ASN A 96 -1.75 12.78 12.48
N LEU A 97 -0.65 12.02 12.50
CA LEU A 97 -0.68 10.57 12.59
C LEU A 97 -1.32 10.10 13.92
N ARG A 98 -0.96 10.72 15.05
CA ARG A 98 -1.59 10.43 16.36
C ARG A 98 -3.09 10.69 16.35
N ARG A 99 -3.52 11.83 15.77
CA ARG A 99 -4.95 12.17 15.67
C ARG A 99 -5.71 11.16 14.79
N ALA A 100 -5.14 10.79 13.65
CA ALA A 100 -5.74 9.81 12.77
C ALA A 100 -5.90 8.44 13.46
N LEU A 101 -4.90 7.98 14.19
CA LEU A 101 -4.97 6.74 14.97
C LEU A 101 -6.00 6.83 16.10
N ALA A 102 -6.03 7.95 16.83
CA ALA A 102 -6.99 8.17 17.91
C ALA A 102 -8.44 8.11 17.41
N ALA A 103 -8.72 8.57 16.20
CA ALA A 103 -10.05 8.50 15.60
C ALA A 103 -10.58 7.06 15.41
N VAL A 104 -9.69 6.06 15.43
CA VAL A 104 -10.05 4.63 15.39
C VAL A 104 -9.75 3.89 16.69
N GLY A 105 -9.47 4.63 17.78
CA GLY A 105 -9.19 4.05 19.08
C GLY A 105 -7.80 3.44 19.23
N GLN A 106 -6.86 3.86 18.38
CA GLN A 106 -5.46 3.42 18.40
C GLN A 106 -4.54 4.57 18.82
N GLY A 107 -3.28 4.22 19.11
CA GLY A 107 -2.25 5.18 19.48
C GLY A 107 -0.89 4.83 18.91
N PRO A 108 0.15 5.61 19.27
CA PRO A 108 1.52 5.37 18.81
C PRO A 108 2.05 3.96 19.14
N ASP A 109 1.61 3.38 20.26
CA ASP A 109 2.00 2.03 20.67
C ASP A 109 1.40 0.91 19.80
N ASP A 110 0.42 1.22 18.97
CA ASP A 110 -0.18 0.29 18.02
C ASP A 110 0.55 0.28 16.67
N LEU A 111 1.45 1.24 16.42
CA LEU A 111 2.25 1.30 15.19
C LEU A 111 3.20 0.11 15.08
N VAL A 112 3.21 -0.54 13.92
CA VAL A 112 4.10 -1.67 13.61
C VAL A 112 5.17 -1.30 12.59
N PHE A 113 4.86 -0.40 11.66
CA PHE A 113 5.79 0.04 10.61
C PHE A 113 5.53 1.52 10.28
N VAL A 114 6.60 2.27 10.04
CA VAL A 114 6.53 3.67 9.57
C VAL A 114 7.53 3.87 8.44
N GLN A 115 7.03 4.18 7.25
CA GLN A 115 7.84 4.70 6.15
C GLN A 115 7.90 6.22 6.24
N VAL A 116 9.10 6.79 6.20
CA VAL A 116 9.34 8.22 6.20
C VAL A 116 9.90 8.64 4.85
N LEU A 117 9.18 9.53 4.19
CA LEU A 117 9.57 10.09 2.90
C LEU A 117 10.10 11.51 3.12
N LEU A 118 11.24 11.82 2.52
CA LEU A 118 11.92 13.09 2.65
C LEU A 118 12.34 13.62 1.26
N THR A 119 12.08 14.88 0.97
CA THR A 119 12.63 15.54 -0.23
C THR A 119 14.07 16.00 0.00
N ASP A 120 14.44 16.32 1.25
CA ASP A 120 15.82 16.53 1.69
C ASP A 120 16.22 15.40 2.65
N TYR A 121 16.97 14.45 2.12
CA TYR A 121 17.42 13.29 2.92
C TYR A 121 18.49 13.69 3.96
N GLY A 122 19.12 14.86 3.85
CA GLY A 122 20.04 15.40 4.86
C GLY A 122 19.39 15.54 6.25
N ALA A 123 18.07 15.75 6.29
CA ALA A 123 17.31 15.81 7.53
C ALA A 123 16.98 14.45 8.17
N ALA A 124 17.26 13.34 7.48
CA ALA A 124 16.88 12.01 7.95
C ALA A 124 17.42 11.64 9.35
N PRO A 125 18.68 11.92 9.73
CA PRO A 125 19.17 11.64 11.08
C PRO A 125 18.39 12.36 12.18
N GLU A 126 18.03 13.63 11.96
CA GLU A 126 17.30 14.45 12.92
C GLU A 126 15.83 14.02 13.04
N VAL A 127 15.16 13.75 11.91
CA VAL A 127 13.82 13.15 11.91
C VAL A 127 13.83 11.77 12.53
N GLY A 128 14.87 10.96 12.32
CA GLY A 128 15.05 9.65 12.96
C GLY A 128 15.19 9.75 14.48
N ARG A 129 15.90 10.78 14.98
CA ARG A 129 15.97 11.07 16.41
C ARG A 129 14.61 11.46 16.97
N LEU A 130 13.86 12.32 16.27
CA LEU A 130 12.50 12.70 16.62
C LEU A 130 11.57 11.49 16.73
N LEU A 131 11.64 10.55 15.80
CA LEU A 131 10.84 9.33 15.85
C LEU A 131 11.20 8.47 17.08
N ARG A 132 12.49 8.27 17.36
CA ARG A 132 12.92 7.53 18.56
C ARG A 132 12.43 8.17 19.85
N GLU A 133 12.40 9.50 19.91
CA GLU A 133 11.88 10.23 21.06
C GLU A 133 10.36 10.12 21.18
N ALA A 134 9.66 10.15 20.05
CA ALA A 134 8.21 10.01 20.00
C ALA A 134 7.72 8.60 20.38
N PHE A 135 8.53 7.57 20.09
CA PHE A 135 8.22 6.16 20.29
C PHE A 135 9.15 5.50 21.32
N ARG A 136 9.31 6.12 22.50
CA ARG A 136 10.20 5.63 23.57
C ARG A 136 9.74 4.36 24.26
N SER A 137 8.53 3.88 23.97
CA SER A 137 8.03 2.63 24.54
C SER A 137 8.77 1.41 23.98
N ASN A 138 8.70 0.29 24.66
CA ASN A 138 9.17 -1.01 24.14
C ASN A 138 8.33 -1.50 22.94
N ARG A 139 7.39 -0.70 22.47
CA ARG A 139 6.51 -0.94 21.33
C ARG A 139 6.81 -0.04 20.14
N SER A 140 8.03 0.52 20.06
CA SER A 140 8.45 1.31 18.90
C SER A 140 8.25 0.55 17.59
N PRO A 141 7.73 1.19 16.53
CA PRO A 141 7.62 0.57 15.22
C PRO A 141 9.00 0.30 14.61
N THR A 142 9.07 -0.59 13.62
CA THR A 142 10.19 -0.58 12.69
C THR A 142 9.99 0.49 11.61
N THR A 143 11.05 0.89 10.91
CA THR A 143 11.01 2.06 10.03
C THR A 143 11.68 1.80 8.68
N CYS A 144 11.34 2.69 7.70
CA CYS A 144 12.05 2.79 6.43
C CYS A 144 12.10 4.27 5.98
N PHE A 145 13.29 4.85 5.88
CA PHE A 145 13.48 6.23 5.38
C PHE A 145 13.85 6.20 3.90
N VAL A 146 13.17 6.98 3.07
CA VAL A 146 13.40 7.05 1.62
C VAL A 146 13.43 8.49 1.17
N GLY A 147 14.47 8.87 0.42
CA GLY A 147 14.51 10.12 -0.30
C GLY A 147 13.64 10.07 -1.55
N VAL A 148 12.91 11.14 -1.82
CA VAL A 148 11.99 11.29 -2.94
C VAL A 148 12.20 12.65 -3.62
N SER A 149 11.88 12.75 -4.91
CA SER A 149 12.05 13.99 -5.65
C SER A 149 11.03 15.06 -5.23
N SER A 150 9.79 14.66 -4.92
CA SER A 150 8.73 15.57 -4.47
C SER A 150 7.62 14.86 -3.71
N LEU A 151 6.98 15.59 -2.81
CA LEU A 151 5.77 15.16 -2.07
C LEU A 151 4.56 16.05 -2.37
N GLY A 152 4.70 16.98 -3.31
CA GLY A 152 3.75 18.02 -3.64
C GLY A 152 4.20 19.40 -3.13
N PRO A 153 3.46 20.47 -3.42
CA PRO A 153 3.86 21.84 -3.07
C PRO A 153 4.19 21.98 -1.59
N ASP A 154 5.38 22.53 -1.31
CA ASP A 154 5.89 22.90 0.03
C ASP A 154 5.97 21.75 1.06
N ARG A 155 5.70 20.51 0.65
CA ARG A 155 5.79 19.34 1.50
C ARG A 155 7.16 18.68 1.36
N VAL A 156 7.87 18.60 2.49
CA VAL A 156 9.22 18.01 2.54
C VAL A 156 9.27 16.73 3.37
N VAL A 157 8.20 16.43 4.12
CA VAL A 157 8.06 15.19 4.91
C VAL A 157 6.66 14.58 4.70
N ARG A 158 6.62 13.28 4.57
CA ARG A 158 5.40 12.48 4.63
C ARG A 158 5.67 11.17 5.35
N MET A 159 4.70 10.68 6.11
CA MET A 159 4.78 9.38 6.79
C MET A 159 3.65 8.48 6.36
N ASP A 160 3.99 7.25 6.04
CA ASP A 160 3.07 6.17 5.75
C ASP A 160 3.24 5.09 6.80
N ALA A 161 2.16 4.73 7.48
CA ALA A 161 2.23 3.89 8.66
C ALA A 161 1.23 2.73 8.61
N VAL A 162 1.64 1.64 9.23
CA VAL A 162 0.78 0.50 9.54
C VAL A 162 0.69 0.40 11.06
N ALA A 163 -0.54 0.31 11.58
CA ALA A 163 -0.82 0.04 12.97
C ALA A 163 -1.66 -1.24 13.10
N SER A 164 -1.65 -1.86 14.30
CA SER A 164 -2.42 -3.07 14.55
C SER A 164 -3.02 -3.07 15.95
N THR A 165 -4.28 -3.50 16.04
CA THR A 165 -4.96 -3.79 17.32
C THR A 165 -4.61 -5.17 17.88
N ASN A 166 -3.93 -6.01 17.09
CA ASN A 166 -3.55 -7.34 17.53
C ASN A 166 -2.51 -7.27 18.65
N ARG A 167 -2.81 -7.88 19.78
CA ARG A 167 -1.94 -7.88 20.97
C ARG A 167 -0.85 -8.96 20.94
N ASP A 168 -0.98 -9.97 20.07
CA ASP A 168 0.11 -10.90 19.77
C ASP A 168 1.13 -10.23 18.87
N ARG A 169 1.99 -9.42 19.50
CA ARG A 169 3.04 -8.67 18.81
C ARG A 169 4.36 -8.78 19.55
N ALA A 170 5.46 -8.84 18.80
CA ALA A 170 6.81 -8.86 19.34
C ALA A 170 7.79 -8.11 18.43
N PRO A 171 8.70 -7.30 19.00
CA PRO A 171 9.83 -6.76 18.26
C PRO A 171 10.83 -7.89 17.93
N VAL A 172 11.48 -7.74 16.78
CA VAL A 172 12.52 -8.66 16.29
C VAL A 172 13.81 -7.89 16.15
N VAL A 173 14.87 -8.38 16.77
CA VAL A 173 16.22 -7.85 16.64
C VAL A 173 17.13 -8.95 16.11
N ALA A 174 17.80 -8.68 14.99
CA ALA A 174 18.77 -9.59 14.37
C ALA A 174 20.20 -9.15 14.69
N GLU A 175 21.03 -10.08 15.08
CA GLU A 175 22.45 -9.82 15.32
C GLU A 175 23.18 -9.59 13.98
N GLY A 176 24.16 -8.69 13.97
CA GLY A 176 24.99 -8.40 12.79
C GLY A 176 24.31 -7.64 11.65
N VAL A 177 23.04 -7.27 11.79
CA VAL A 177 22.33 -6.41 10.82
C VAL A 177 22.19 -5.00 11.41
N PRO A 178 22.53 -3.93 10.66
CA PRO A 178 22.30 -2.57 11.12
C PRO A 178 20.81 -2.29 11.35
N LEU A 179 20.48 -1.62 12.45
CA LEU A 179 19.11 -1.20 12.74
C LEU A 179 18.61 -0.17 11.71
N PRO A 180 17.34 -0.21 11.32
CA PRO A 180 16.72 0.87 10.55
C PRO A 180 16.85 2.21 11.28
N LEU A 181 17.05 3.28 10.51
CA LEU A 181 17.16 4.63 11.05
C LEU A 181 15.91 5.00 11.84
N GLY A 182 16.05 5.43 13.09
CA GLY A 182 14.93 5.83 13.93
C GLY A 182 14.20 4.68 14.64
N ALA A 183 14.54 3.41 14.36
CA ALA A 183 13.95 2.23 14.98
C ALA A 183 14.81 1.65 16.11
N THR A 184 14.18 0.83 16.95
CA THR A 184 14.84 0.01 18.02
C THR A 184 14.79 -1.48 17.71
N CYS A 185 14.17 -1.88 16.59
CA CYS A 185 14.04 -3.26 16.14
C CYS A 185 14.09 -3.32 14.60
N HIS A 186 14.43 -4.49 14.07
CA HIS A 186 14.48 -4.72 12.63
C HIS A 186 13.13 -5.05 12.03
N ALA A 187 12.28 -5.70 12.81
CA ALA A 187 10.92 -6.06 12.38
C ALA A 187 9.97 -6.09 13.57
N ILE A 188 8.68 -6.04 13.26
CA ILE A 188 7.60 -6.31 14.22
C ILE A 188 6.80 -7.51 13.70
N ARG A 189 6.70 -8.55 14.54
CA ARG A 189 5.73 -9.61 14.36
C ARG A 189 4.39 -9.16 14.96
N VAL A 190 3.32 -9.35 14.22
CA VAL A 190 1.95 -9.11 14.68
C VAL A 190 1.04 -10.22 14.15
N GLY A 191 0.52 -11.06 15.06
CA GLY A 191 -0.16 -12.29 14.67
C GLY A 191 0.72 -13.16 13.78
N GLU A 192 0.21 -13.52 12.59
CA GLU A 192 0.96 -14.29 11.59
C GLU A 192 1.88 -13.44 10.70
N LEU A 193 1.69 -12.12 10.66
CA LEU A 193 2.47 -11.23 9.81
C LEU A 193 3.75 -10.75 10.50
N VAL A 194 4.79 -10.55 9.71
CA VAL A 194 6.05 -9.91 10.14
C VAL A 194 6.33 -8.74 9.19
N PHE A 195 6.32 -7.53 9.72
CA PHE A 195 6.68 -6.32 9.01
C PHE A 195 8.18 -6.07 9.23
N VAL A 196 8.97 -6.28 8.19
CA VAL A 196 10.42 -6.06 8.21
C VAL A 196 10.69 -4.60 7.84
N GLY A 197 11.42 -3.88 8.67
CA GLY A 197 11.91 -2.54 8.40
C GLY A 197 12.99 -2.52 7.33
N SER A 198 13.59 -1.36 7.09
CA SER A 198 14.59 -1.26 6.05
C SER A 198 15.84 -2.11 6.35
N VAL A 199 16.29 -2.79 5.31
CA VAL A 199 17.63 -3.38 5.21
C VAL A 199 18.37 -2.75 4.05
N ASP A 200 19.62 -2.37 4.27
CA ASP A 200 20.43 -1.63 3.32
C ASP A 200 21.57 -2.47 2.75
N ALA A 201 22.00 -2.14 1.52
CA ALA A 201 23.29 -2.56 0.98
C ALA A 201 24.15 -1.33 0.71
N PRO A 202 25.45 -1.38 1.02
CA PRO A 202 26.35 -0.27 0.76
C PRO A 202 26.70 -0.12 -0.72
N GLU A 203 27.24 1.04 -1.12
CA GLU A 203 27.63 1.36 -2.50
C GLU A 203 28.94 0.67 -2.94
N ASP A 204 29.79 0.28 -2.00
CA ASP A 204 31.10 -0.32 -2.23
C ASP A 204 31.06 -1.83 -2.45
N VAL A 205 29.87 -2.41 -2.62
CA VAL A 205 29.69 -3.84 -2.91
C VAL A 205 29.25 -4.07 -4.36
N ASN A 206 29.72 -5.17 -4.93
CA ASN A 206 29.38 -5.56 -6.30
C ASN A 206 27.99 -6.22 -6.45
N THR A 207 27.38 -6.64 -5.32
CA THR A 207 26.14 -7.41 -5.27
C THR A 207 25.14 -6.85 -4.23
N PRO A 208 24.67 -5.60 -4.39
CA PRO A 208 23.81 -4.96 -3.40
C PRO A 208 22.53 -5.73 -3.10
N SER A 209 21.90 -6.31 -4.12
CA SER A 209 20.65 -7.04 -3.95
C SER A 209 20.84 -8.36 -3.20
N THR A 210 21.96 -9.03 -3.39
CA THR A 210 22.32 -10.22 -2.62
C THR A 210 22.49 -9.88 -1.14
N ILE A 211 23.22 -8.83 -0.82
CA ILE A 211 23.43 -8.36 0.58
C ILE A 211 22.09 -8.01 1.25
N VAL A 212 21.22 -7.29 0.54
CA VAL A 212 19.89 -6.95 1.07
C VAL A 212 19.07 -8.20 1.38
N LEU A 213 19.05 -9.18 0.48
CA LEU A 213 18.29 -10.42 0.69
C LEU A 213 18.88 -11.29 1.80
N GLU A 214 20.20 -11.31 1.98
CA GLU A 214 20.87 -11.99 3.09
C GLU A 214 20.55 -11.33 4.44
N ARG A 215 20.61 -10.00 4.52
CA ARG A 215 20.21 -9.25 5.72
C ARG A 215 18.74 -9.44 6.05
N MET A 216 17.86 -9.44 5.02
CA MET A 216 16.44 -9.72 5.19
C MET A 216 16.21 -11.14 5.72
N ASP A 217 16.92 -12.15 5.20
CA ASP A 217 16.87 -13.53 5.69
C ASP A 217 17.30 -13.62 7.15
N ALA A 218 18.38 -12.91 7.54
CA ALA A 218 18.85 -12.85 8.93
C ALA A 218 17.78 -12.26 9.87
N VAL A 219 17.12 -11.17 9.48
CA VAL A 219 16.03 -10.58 10.25
C VAL A 219 14.83 -11.55 10.36
N LEU A 220 14.47 -12.21 9.27
CA LEU A 220 13.38 -13.18 9.27
C LEU A 220 13.70 -14.42 10.09
N ARG A 221 14.95 -14.90 10.09
CA ARG A 221 15.40 -16.00 10.97
C ARG A 221 15.30 -15.63 12.44
N ALA A 222 15.63 -14.40 12.82
CA ALA A 222 15.43 -13.91 14.18
C ALA A 222 13.94 -13.88 14.57
N ALA A 223 13.01 -13.80 13.59
CA ALA A 223 11.57 -13.93 13.79
C ALA A 223 11.07 -15.40 13.77
N GLY A 224 11.96 -16.40 13.60
CA GLY A 224 11.62 -17.80 13.44
C GLY A 224 11.05 -18.15 12.07
N LEU A 225 11.39 -17.37 11.05
CA LEU A 225 11.03 -17.53 9.64
C LEU A 225 12.31 -17.66 8.79
N GLY A 226 12.17 -17.55 7.48
CA GLY A 226 13.29 -17.41 6.55
C GLY A 226 12.85 -16.57 5.34
N LEU A 227 13.77 -16.29 4.43
CA LEU A 227 13.47 -15.52 3.22
C LEU A 227 12.34 -16.15 2.41
N LYS A 228 12.22 -17.48 2.42
CA LYS A 228 11.13 -18.24 1.78
C LYS A 228 9.72 -17.87 2.28
N ASP A 229 9.61 -17.28 3.48
CA ASP A 229 8.34 -16.90 4.11
C ASP A 229 7.96 -15.44 3.80
N SER A 230 8.88 -14.67 3.19
CA SER A 230 8.56 -13.33 2.68
C SER A 230 7.71 -13.42 1.42
N PHE A 231 6.76 -12.52 1.27
CA PHE A 231 5.83 -12.57 0.14
C PHE A 231 5.59 -11.21 -0.52
N ARG A 232 6.02 -10.12 0.10
CA ARG A 232 5.94 -8.78 -0.47
C ARG A 232 7.23 -8.01 -0.19
N HIS A 233 7.87 -7.53 -1.24
CA HIS A 233 9.10 -6.76 -1.20
C HIS A 233 8.91 -5.38 -1.81
N TRP A 234 9.61 -4.37 -1.25
CA TRP A 234 9.84 -3.07 -1.86
C TRP A 234 11.34 -2.82 -1.90
N ALA A 235 11.83 -2.43 -3.07
CA ALA A 235 13.25 -2.14 -3.29
C ALA A 235 13.42 -0.73 -3.85
N PHE A 236 14.16 0.09 -3.14
CA PHE A 236 14.59 1.42 -3.56
C PHE A 236 16.06 1.37 -3.97
N LEU A 237 16.35 1.85 -5.17
CA LEU A 237 17.67 1.76 -5.81
C LEU A 237 18.19 3.15 -6.11
N ARG A 238 19.44 3.42 -5.75
CA ARG A 238 20.18 4.59 -6.25
C ARG A 238 20.52 4.35 -7.71
N ASN A 239 20.50 5.42 -8.51
CA ASN A 239 20.89 5.38 -9.92
C ASN A 239 20.11 4.36 -10.78
N MET A 240 18.87 4.05 -10.43
CA MET A 240 18.03 3.06 -11.14
C MET A 240 17.76 3.45 -12.60
N ALA A 241 17.91 4.70 -12.99
CA ALA A 241 17.85 5.14 -14.38
C ALA A 241 18.90 4.44 -15.26
N ALA A 242 20.06 4.05 -14.71
CA ALA A 242 21.08 3.30 -15.43
C ALA A 242 20.65 1.84 -15.66
N ALA A 243 20.75 1.38 -16.91
CA ALA A 243 20.42 0.00 -17.28
C ALA A 243 21.25 -1.03 -16.48
N SER A 244 22.55 -0.75 -16.28
CA SER A 244 23.45 -1.61 -15.52
C SER A 244 22.97 -1.89 -14.11
N VAL A 245 22.40 -0.89 -13.42
CA VAL A 245 21.83 -1.04 -12.06
C VAL A 245 20.58 -1.91 -12.09
N ARG A 246 19.67 -1.67 -13.05
CA ARG A 246 18.45 -2.48 -13.19
C ARG A 246 18.75 -3.94 -13.50
N ASP A 247 19.72 -4.17 -14.39
CA ASP A 247 20.12 -5.51 -14.82
C ASP A 247 20.85 -6.26 -13.71
N ALA A 248 21.75 -5.58 -12.97
CA ALA A 248 22.40 -6.15 -11.79
C ALA A 248 21.38 -6.58 -10.74
N TYR A 249 20.45 -5.68 -10.39
CA TYR A 249 19.33 -6.00 -9.48
C TYR A 249 18.56 -7.23 -9.96
N GLY A 250 18.17 -7.27 -11.21
CA GLY A 250 17.42 -8.39 -11.79
C GLY A 250 18.16 -9.72 -11.68
N ARG A 251 19.43 -9.75 -12.11
CA ARG A 251 20.27 -10.96 -12.06
C ARG A 251 20.49 -11.47 -10.64
N GLU A 252 20.92 -10.59 -9.73
CA GLU A 252 21.22 -10.94 -8.35
C GLU A 252 20.01 -11.46 -7.60
N ARG A 253 18.89 -10.72 -7.73
CA ARG A 253 17.63 -11.09 -7.09
C ARG A 253 17.12 -12.43 -7.63
N THR A 254 17.09 -12.61 -8.93
CA THR A 254 16.65 -13.86 -9.57
C THR A 254 17.52 -15.03 -9.11
N ALA A 255 18.84 -14.91 -9.16
CA ALA A 255 19.75 -15.97 -8.74
C ALA A 255 19.54 -16.38 -7.28
N ARG A 256 19.29 -15.42 -6.37
CA ARG A 256 19.04 -15.68 -4.96
C ARG A 256 17.66 -16.31 -4.73
N LEU A 257 16.62 -15.83 -5.42
CA LEU A 257 15.26 -16.32 -5.24
C LEU A 257 15.01 -17.66 -5.91
N ASP A 258 15.62 -17.96 -7.06
CA ASP A 258 15.56 -19.28 -7.72
C ASP A 258 16.05 -20.42 -6.83
N ALA A 259 16.98 -20.13 -5.91
CA ALA A 259 17.48 -21.11 -4.94
C ALA A 259 16.47 -21.40 -3.79
N ILE A 260 15.40 -20.61 -3.66
CA ILE A 260 14.52 -20.60 -2.47
C ILE A 260 13.05 -20.83 -2.85
N PHE A 261 12.60 -20.23 -3.96
CA PHE A 261 11.20 -20.20 -4.39
C PHE A 261 10.98 -21.03 -5.66
N ALA A 262 9.80 -21.63 -5.77
CA ALA A 262 9.35 -22.14 -7.06
C ALA A 262 9.10 -20.97 -8.05
N PRO A 263 9.17 -21.19 -9.36
CA PRO A 263 9.08 -20.13 -10.36
C PRO A 263 7.85 -19.23 -10.29
N ASP A 264 6.72 -19.76 -9.82
CA ASP A 264 5.45 -19.04 -9.70
C ASP A 264 5.15 -18.60 -8.26
N GLU A 265 6.12 -18.75 -7.34
CA GLU A 265 5.96 -18.45 -5.90
C GLU A 265 6.86 -17.29 -5.45
N TYR A 266 7.35 -16.48 -6.38
CA TYR A 266 8.18 -15.32 -6.02
C TYR A 266 7.39 -14.27 -5.26
N PRO A 267 8.03 -13.53 -4.34
CA PRO A 267 7.39 -12.41 -3.67
C PRO A 267 6.88 -11.35 -4.66
N ALA A 268 5.69 -10.82 -4.42
CA ALA A 268 5.24 -9.61 -5.08
C ALA A 268 6.24 -8.47 -4.82
N ASN A 269 6.57 -7.66 -5.83
CA ASN A 269 7.67 -6.70 -5.73
C ASN A 269 7.33 -5.36 -6.38
N SER A 270 7.80 -4.26 -5.78
CA SER A 270 7.92 -2.94 -6.39
C SER A 270 9.39 -2.54 -6.40
N ARG A 271 9.89 -2.08 -7.57
CA ARG A 271 11.28 -1.66 -7.75
C ARG A 271 11.32 -0.22 -8.21
N ILE A 272 11.83 0.66 -7.38
CA ILE A 272 11.68 2.10 -7.46
C ILE A 272 13.04 2.78 -7.41
N GLY A 273 13.28 3.77 -8.25
CA GLY A 273 14.41 4.67 -8.12
C GLY A 273 14.23 5.61 -6.94
N SER A 274 15.33 5.96 -6.30
CA SER A 274 15.33 6.93 -5.19
C SER A 274 16.51 7.88 -5.34
N PRO A 275 16.29 9.19 -5.31
CA PRO A 275 17.37 10.18 -5.41
C PRO A 275 18.30 10.13 -4.20
N ALA A 276 17.84 9.62 -3.05
CA ALA A 276 18.65 9.53 -1.84
C ALA A 276 18.21 8.40 -0.91
N LEU A 277 19.17 7.59 -0.44
CA LEU A 277 18.96 6.52 0.55
C LEU A 277 19.88 6.67 1.77
N GLY A 278 20.70 7.72 1.82
CA GLY A 278 21.74 7.95 2.79
C GLY A 278 23.14 7.81 2.18
N VAL A 279 24.13 8.26 2.91
CA VAL A 279 25.53 8.20 2.48
C VAL A 279 25.97 6.75 2.36
N GLY A 280 26.55 6.39 1.22
CA GLY A 280 27.08 5.06 0.97
C GLY A 280 26.05 3.94 0.86
N VAL A 281 24.76 4.24 0.59
CA VAL A 281 23.70 3.24 0.43
C VAL A 281 23.30 3.12 -1.04
N ALA A 282 23.56 1.96 -1.65
CA ALA A 282 23.15 1.65 -3.04
C ALA A 282 21.71 1.19 -3.15
N GLN A 283 21.27 0.38 -2.20
CA GLN A 283 19.94 -0.21 -2.19
C GLN A 283 19.38 -0.24 -0.76
N ARG A 284 18.10 0.04 -0.66
CA ARG A 284 17.28 -0.13 0.54
C ARG A 284 16.04 -0.94 0.23
N SER A 285 15.72 -1.91 1.07
CA SER A 285 14.51 -2.71 0.90
C SER A 285 13.81 -2.94 2.22
N TYR A 286 12.49 -3.17 2.15
CA TYR A 286 11.69 -3.65 3.27
C TYR A 286 10.71 -4.71 2.78
N ALA A 287 10.09 -5.45 3.69
CA ALA A 287 9.27 -6.59 3.31
C ALA A 287 8.14 -6.88 4.29
N VAL A 288 7.18 -7.68 3.81
CA VAL A 288 6.22 -8.39 4.66
C VAL A 288 6.39 -9.89 4.47
N ALA A 289 6.40 -10.62 5.58
CA ALA A 289 6.47 -12.08 5.63
C ALA A 289 5.30 -12.64 6.44
N THR A 290 5.02 -13.92 6.31
CA THR A 290 3.95 -14.58 7.08
C THR A 290 4.35 -15.99 7.52
N ARG A 291 3.87 -16.38 8.70
CA ARG A 291 3.87 -17.77 9.18
C ARG A 291 2.72 -18.58 8.60
N GLY A 292 1.68 -17.87 8.12
CA GLY A 292 0.47 -18.48 7.60
C GLY A 292 0.59 -18.92 6.15
N ARG A 293 -0.48 -19.51 5.65
CA ARG A 293 -0.58 -19.95 4.26
C ARG A 293 -0.62 -18.74 3.32
N ARG A 294 0.08 -18.88 2.19
CA ARG A 294 0.07 -17.91 1.08
C ARG A 294 -0.66 -18.50 -0.12
N GLN A 295 -1.28 -17.63 -0.89
CA GLN A 295 -1.86 -17.93 -2.17
C GLN A 295 -1.40 -16.89 -3.18
N TYR A 296 -0.75 -17.34 -4.24
CA TYR A 296 -0.33 -16.49 -5.36
C TYR A 296 -1.51 -16.30 -6.29
N VAL A 297 -1.86 -15.04 -6.55
CA VAL A 297 -3.01 -14.68 -7.38
C VAL A 297 -2.51 -13.97 -8.62
N GLU A 298 -2.82 -14.54 -9.77
CA GLU A 298 -2.37 -14.09 -11.08
C GLU A 298 -3.57 -13.87 -12.00
N SER A 299 -3.60 -12.73 -12.69
CA SER A 299 -4.55 -12.44 -13.76
C SER A 299 -3.86 -12.62 -15.12
N LYS A 300 -4.51 -13.33 -16.03
CA LYS A 300 -4.02 -13.45 -17.41
C LYS A 300 -4.08 -12.15 -18.22
N PHE A 301 -4.80 -11.14 -17.71
CA PHE A 301 -4.99 -9.84 -18.35
C PHE A 301 -4.05 -8.75 -17.81
N ALA A 302 -3.37 -9.00 -16.68
CA ALA A 302 -2.35 -8.13 -16.15
C ALA A 302 -0.95 -8.62 -16.53
N ARG A 303 0.03 -7.73 -16.42
CA ARG A 303 1.44 -8.04 -16.70
C ARG A 303 1.91 -9.23 -15.88
N ARG A 304 2.46 -10.25 -16.53
CA ARG A 304 3.08 -11.41 -15.89
C ARG A 304 4.61 -11.32 -15.99
N SER A 305 5.28 -11.68 -14.94
CA SER A 305 6.74 -11.72 -14.90
C SER A 305 7.21 -12.95 -14.08
N PRO A 306 6.96 -14.18 -14.61
CA PRO A 306 7.38 -15.40 -13.92
C PRO A 306 8.90 -15.37 -13.67
N ARG A 307 9.31 -15.88 -12.50
CA ARG A 307 10.71 -15.79 -11.98
C ARG A 307 11.24 -14.38 -11.75
N VAL A 308 10.37 -13.37 -11.77
CA VAL A 308 10.75 -11.99 -11.40
C VAL A 308 9.96 -11.53 -10.19
N PHE A 309 8.64 -11.65 -10.24
CA PHE A 309 7.73 -11.36 -9.12
C PHE A 309 6.35 -11.96 -9.38
N ALA A 310 5.58 -12.23 -8.31
CA ALA A 310 4.14 -12.48 -8.42
C ALA A 310 3.38 -11.17 -8.61
N GLN A 311 2.28 -11.17 -9.35
CA GLN A 311 1.38 -10.01 -9.47
C GLN A 311 0.79 -9.63 -8.11
N SER A 312 0.40 -10.63 -7.33
CA SER A 312 -0.08 -10.44 -5.97
C SER A 312 0.04 -11.72 -5.14
N VAL A 313 0.10 -11.53 -3.82
CA VAL A 313 0.10 -12.64 -2.85
C VAL A 313 -0.94 -12.38 -1.77
N ARG A 314 -1.82 -13.35 -1.56
CA ARG A 314 -2.77 -13.38 -0.46
C ARG A 314 -2.17 -14.08 0.75
N ALA A 315 -2.20 -13.41 1.90
CA ALA A 315 -1.83 -13.95 3.21
C ALA A 315 -3.02 -13.77 4.17
N GLY A 316 -3.71 -14.85 4.53
CA GLY A 316 -4.97 -14.77 5.24
C GLY A 316 -6.03 -14.01 4.43
N ASP A 317 -6.58 -12.96 5.02
CA ASP A 317 -7.55 -12.07 4.36
C ASP A 317 -6.92 -10.90 3.60
N TRP A 318 -5.62 -10.75 3.67
CA TRP A 318 -4.89 -9.64 3.05
C TRP A 318 -4.34 -10.03 1.68
N LEU A 319 -4.58 -9.20 0.68
CA LEU A 319 -3.97 -9.30 -0.65
C LEU A 319 -2.99 -8.15 -0.84
N PHE A 320 -1.72 -8.48 -1.09
CA PHE A 320 -0.67 -7.52 -1.38
C PHE A 320 -0.34 -7.59 -2.88
N ILE A 321 -0.60 -6.50 -3.59
CA ILE A 321 -0.42 -6.40 -5.03
C ILE A 321 0.92 -5.73 -5.33
N ALA A 322 1.71 -6.32 -6.24
CA ALA A 322 2.96 -5.75 -6.73
C ALA A 322 2.75 -4.43 -7.46
N GLY A 323 3.81 -3.67 -7.66
CA GLY A 323 3.77 -2.47 -8.50
C GLY A 323 3.26 -2.78 -9.90
N GLN A 324 2.20 -2.09 -10.29
CA GLN A 324 1.60 -2.17 -11.63
C GLN A 324 1.99 -0.93 -12.41
N ASP A 325 2.75 -1.12 -13.45
CA ASP A 325 3.13 -0.11 -14.44
C ASP A 325 2.33 -0.31 -15.75
N ALA A 326 2.32 0.66 -16.64
CA ALA A 326 1.56 0.60 -17.89
C ALA A 326 2.24 -0.32 -18.92
N VAL A 327 2.29 -1.60 -18.62
CA VAL A 327 2.95 -2.64 -19.44
C VAL A 327 1.92 -3.71 -19.80
N ASP A 328 1.98 -4.21 -21.03
CA ASP A 328 1.11 -5.30 -21.48
C ASP A 328 1.59 -6.68 -21.00
N VAL A 329 0.83 -7.71 -21.34
CA VAL A 329 1.18 -9.10 -21.01
C VAL A 329 2.47 -9.57 -21.71
N GLY A 330 2.85 -8.93 -22.81
CA GLY A 330 4.08 -9.16 -23.58
C GLY A 330 5.29 -8.38 -23.07
N GLN A 331 5.16 -7.67 -21.96
CA GLN A 331 6.23 -6.86 -21.34
C GLN A 331 6.58 -5.57 -22.10
N GLN A 332 5.73 -5.08 -22.99
CA GLN A 332 5.91 -3.81 -23.69
C GLN A 332 5.26 -2.67 -22.91
N THR A 333 5.98 -1.55 -22.75
CA THR A 333 5.42 -0.34 -22.17
C THR A 333 4.39 0.27 -23.11
N LEU A 334 3.19 0.51 -22.60
CA LEU A 334 2.07 1.09 -23.33
C LEU A 334 2.01 2.62 -23.12
N PHE A 335 1.42 3.32 -24.09
CA PHE A 335 1.11 4.75 -23.96
C PHE A 335 2.32 5.60 -23.56
N VAL A 336 3.48 5.34 -24.19
CA VAL A 336 4.73 6.08 -23.93
C VAL A 336 4.49 7.59 -24.05
N GLY A 337 4.83 8.35 -23.01
CA GLY A 337 4.65 9.80 -22.94
C GLY A 337 3.25 10.27 -22.54
N ASP A 338 2.26 9.38 -22.41
CA ASP A 338 0.88 9.73 -21.99
C ASP A 338 0.62 9.29 -20.56
N LEU A 339 0.82 10.20 -19.59
CA LEU A 339 0.62 9.95 -18.17
C LEU A 339 -0.82 9.56 -17.82
N ARG A 340 -1.83 10.18 -18.50
CA ARG A 340 -3.24 9.87 -18.26
C ARG A 340 -3.57 8.44 -18.67
N ALA A 341 -3.19 8.04 -19.87
CA ALA A 341 -3.41 6.70 -20.37
C ALA A 341 -2.62 5.64 -19.59
N GLN A 342 -1.40 5.96 -19.17
CA GLN A 342 -0.62 5.06 -18.30
C GLN A 342 -1.27 4.90 -16.91
N THR A 343 -1.79 5.98 -16.33
CA THR A 343 -2.53 5.91 -15.05
C THR A 343 -3.78 5.03 -15.17
N GLU A 344 -4.55 5.18 -16.25
CA GLU A 344 -5.70 4.31 -16.52
C GLU A 344 -5.29 2.85 -16.62
N GLN A 345 -4.21 2.54 -17.35
CA GLN A 345 -3.72 1.17 -17.50
C GLN A 345 -3.27 0.56 -16.17
N CYS A 346 -2.57 1.31 -15.31
CA CYS A 346 -2.20 0.84 -13.98
C CYS A 346 -3.44 0.48 -13.14
N VAL A 347 -4.44 1.36 -13.09
CA VAL A 347 -5.70 1.10 -12.36
C VAL A 347 -6.47 -0.09 -12.95
N ARG A 348 -6.45 -0.25 -14.28
CA ARG A 348 -7.06 -1.39 -14.96
C ARG A 348 -6.38 -2.70 -14.61
N GLN A 349 -5.06 -2.71 -14.47
CA GLN A 349 -4.33 -3.91 -14.03
C GLN A 349 -4.68 -4.27 -12.59
N LEU A 350 -4.79 -3.29 -11.68
CA LEU A 350 -5.29 -3.53 -10.32
C LEU A 350 -6.67 -4.19 -10.35
N GLN A 351 -7.59 -3.70 -11.20
CA GLN A 351 -8.93 -4.30 -11.35
C GLN A 351 -8.85 -5.77 -11.79
N PHE A 352 -8.06 -6.09 -12.80
CA PHE A 352 -7.89 -7.47 -13.27
C PHE A 352 -7.34 -8.42 -12.19
N ILE A 353 -6.43 -7.92 -11.37
CA ILE A 353 -5.86 -8.71 -10.27
C ILE A 353 -6.91 -8.89 -9.16
N MET A 354 -7.67 -7.84 -8.82
CA MET A 354 -8.75 -7.92 -7.84
C MET A 354 -9.85 -8.91 -8.26
N GLU A 355 -10.25 -8.89 -9.54
CA GLU A 355 -11.20 -9.84 -10.10
C GLU A 355 -10.67 -11.29 -10.03
N ALA A 356 -9.39 -11.51 -10.35
CA ALA A 356 -8.73 -12.81 -10.22
C ALA A 356 -8.67 -13.31 -8.76
N ALA A 357 -8.57 -12.39 -7.81
CA ALA A 357 -8.60 -12.68 -6.37
C ALA A 357 -10.01 -12.94 -5.82
N GLY A 358 -11.06 -12.79 -6.65
CA GLY A 358 -12.46 -12.87 -6.22
C GLY A 358 -12.95 -11.63 -5.46
N GLY A 359 -12.22 -10.53 -5.55
CA GLY A 359 -12.55 -9.23 -4.94
C GLY A 359 -13.02 -8.19 -5.97
N THR A 360 -13.17 -6.98 -5.48
CA THR A 360 -13.56 -5.80 -6.26
C THR A 360 -12.64 -4.62 -5.94
N MET A 361 -12.72 -3.53 -6.68
CA MET A 361 -11.94 -2.32 -6.39
C MET A 361 -12.28 -1.70 -5.03
N ASP A 362 -13.50 -1.94 -4.50
CA ASP A 362 -13.92 -1.49 -3.16
C ASP A 362 -13.18 -2.20 -2.01
N ASP A 363 -12.52 -3.32 -2.29
CA ASP A 363 -11.75 -4.07 -1.31
C ASP A 363 -10.31 -3.55 -1.17
N ILE A 364 -9.86 -2.66 -2.07
CA ILE A 364 -8.56 -1.99 -1.97
C ILE A 364 -8.65 -0.95 -0.84
N VAL A 365 -7.85 -1.14 0.20
CA VAL A 365 -7.80 -0.26 1.37
C VAL A 365 -6.68 0.76 1.31
N LYS A 366 -5.62 0.44 0.55
CA LYS A 366 -4.44 1.30 0.41
C LYS A 366 -3.86 1.20 -1.00
N THR A 367 -3.36 2.33 -1.50
CA THR A 367 -2.50 2.39 -2.69
C THR A 367 -1.23 3.17 -2.38
N THR A 368 -0.12 2.78 -3.04
CA THR A 368 1.11 3.57 -3.09
C THR A 368 1.38 3.91 -4.55
N VAL A 369 1.55 5.19 -4.83
CA VAL A 369 1.79 5.71 -6.17
C VAL A 369 3.21 6.25 -6.26
N TYR A 370 3.93 5.77 -7.25
CA TYR A 370 5.25 6.24 -7.65
C TYR A 370 5.09 6.98 -8.97
N LEU A 371 5.23 8.31 -8.92
CA LEU A 371 5.16 9.19 -10.08
C LEU A 371 6.58 9.54 -10.52
N LEU A 372 6.89 9.34 -11.79
CA LEU A 372 8.22 9.72 -12.29
C LEU A 372 8.41 11.24 -12.17
N ASP A 373 9.61 11.66 -11.82
CA ASP A 373 9.97 13.08 -11.73
C ASP A 373 9.75 13.82 -13.05
N GLY A 374 9.38 15.11 -12.94
CA GLY A 374 9.00 15.95 -14.08
C GLY A 374 7.56 15.74 -14.58
N GLN A 375 6.79 14.80 -14.02
CA GLN A 375 5.40 14.59 -14.41
C GLN A 375 4.44 15.56 -13.70
N HIS A 376 3.39 15.96 -14.42
CA HIS A 376 2.36 16.85 -13.88
C HIS A 376 1.46 16.12 -12.90
N ARG A 377 1.70 16.31 -11.60
CA ARG A 377 0.95 15.68 -10.52
C ARG A 377 -0.56 15.89 -10.62
N SER A 378 -1.02 17.06 -11.08
CA SER A 378 -2.45 17.34 -11.28
C SER A 378 -3.08 16.43 -12.33
N VAL A 379 -2.40 16.24 -13.47
CA VAL A 379 -2.85 15.32 -14.54
C VAL A 379 -2.99 13.90 -14.01
N PHE A 380 -2.01 13.45 -13.22
CA PHE A 380 -2.08 12.14 -12.56
C PHE A 380 -3.28 12.07 -11.61
N LEU A 381 -3.45 13.03 -10.69
CA LEU A 381 -4.51 13.02 -9.68
C LEU A 381 -5.91 13.03 -10.32
N ASP A 382 -6.12 13.80 -11.39
CA ASP A 382 -7.37 13.84 -12.12
C ASP A 382 -7.68 12.47 -12.77
N ALA A 383 -6.69 11.89 -13.46
CA ALA A 383 -6.84 10.58 -14.09
C ALA A 383 -7.08 9.48 -13.04
N TYR A 384 -6.31 9.47 -11.97
CA TYR A 384 -6.40 8.50 -10.89
C TYR A 384 -7.78 8.54 -10.22
N ARG A 385 -8.25 9.75 -9.84
CA ARG A 385 -9.58 9.97 -9.28
C ARG A 385 -10.68 9.47 -10.22
N GLU A 386 -10.64 9.88 -11.48
CA GLU A 386 -11.61 9.48 -12.50
C GLU A 386 -11.67 7.95 -12.64
N GLN A 387 -10.52 7.29 -12.72
CA GLN A 387 -10.45 5.85 -12.95
C GLN A 387 -10.91 5.05 -11.73
N PHE A 388 -10.60 5.48 -10.52
CA PHE A 388 -11.11 4.85 -9.31
C PHE A 388 -12.61 5.08 -9.15
N MET A 389 -13.10 6.33 -9.25
CA MET A 389 -14.52 6.66 -9.06
C MET A 389 -15.43 5.95 -10.05
N ARG A 390 -14.97 5.62 -11.24
CA ARG A 390 -15.72 4.80 -12.21
C ARG A 390 -15.88 3.35 -11.79
N ARG A 391 -15.04 2.83 -10.92
CA ARG A 391 -14.93 1.41 -10.53
C ARG A 391 -15.37 1.14 -9.09
N LEU A 392 -15.39 2.15 -8.26
CA LEU A 392 -15.82 2.06 -6.87
C LEU A 392 -17.34 2.18 -6.77
N ARG A 393 -17.93 1.41 -5.86
CA ARG A 393 -19.31 1.60 -5.36
C ARG A 393 -19.29 2.48 -4.11
N SER A 394 -18.21 2.43 -3.36
CA SER A 394 -17.90 3.30 -2.22
C SER A 394 -17.70 4.75 -2.68
N PRO A 395 -18.12 5.76 -1.90
CA PRO A 395 -17.74 7.15 -2.13
C PRO A 395 -16.27 7.44 -1.78
N TRP A 396 -15.57 6.52 -1.11
CA TRP A 396 -14.23 6.69 -0.63
C TRP A 396 -13.21 6.03 -1.55
N MET A 397 -12.19 6.78 -1.92
CA MET A 397 -10.99 6.23 -2.55
C MET A 397 -10.09 5.57 -1.49
N PRO A 398 -9.28 4.58 -1.90
CA PRO A 398 -8.31 3.97 -1.00
C PRO A 398 -7.42 5.01 -0.32
N ALA A 399 -6.96 4.71 0.90
CA ALA A 399 -5.92 5.50 1.54
C ALA A 399 -4.70 5.56 0.61
N GLY A 400 -4.29 6.77 0.21
CA GLY A 400 -3.30 6.96 -0.85
C GLY A 400 -2.03 7.64 -0.37
N LEU A 401 -0.91 7.07 -0.76
CA LEU A 401 0.39 7.72 -0.69
C LEU A 401 0.90 7.96 -2.12
N THR A 402 1.18 9.21 -2.48
CA THR A 402 1.81 9.56 -3.75
C THR A 402 3.14 10.22 -3.50
N MET A 403 4.20 9.66 -4.06
CA MET A 403 5.55 10.20 -4.04
C MET A 403 6.09 10.36 -5.47
N THR A 404 6.94 11.36 -5.68
CA THR A 404 7.66 11.53 -6.92
C THR A 404 9.05 10.91 -6.78
N VAL A 405 9.46 10.10 -7.75
CA VAL A 405 10.69 9.31 -7.75
C VAL A 405 11.55 9.63 -8.97
N ASP A 406 12.84 9.37 -8.90
CA ASP A 406 13.78 9.71 -9.97
C ASP A 406 13.86 8.66 -11.09
N ALA A 407 13.38 7.45 -10.85
CA ALA A 407 13.34 6.43 -11.89
C ALA A 407 12.25 5.36 -11.63
N LEU A 408 11.66 4.89 -12.72
CA LEU A 408 10.78 3.74 -12.83
C LEU A 408 11.32 2.78 -13.91
N ARG A 409 10.52 1.81 -14.34
CA ARG A 409 10.79 1.05 -15.54
C ARG A 409 10.91 2.02 -16.75
N PRO A 410 11.79 1.76 -17.73
CA PRO A 410 11.88 2.60 -18.92
C PRO A 410 10.52 2.87 -19.55
N ASP A 411 10.29 4.13 -19.93
CA ASP A 411 9.07 4.66 -20.54
C ASP A 411 7.81 4.59 -19.68
N CYS A 412 7.90 4.13 -18.44
CA CYS A 412 6.81 4.21 -17.45
C CYS A 412 6.88 5.53 -16.69
N LEU A 413 5.76 6.24 -16.63
CA LEU A 413 5.61 7.54 -15.97
C LEU A 413 4.98 7.41 -14.59
N VAL A 414 4.34 6.27 -14.32
CA VAL A 414 3.64 5.97 -13.07
C VAL A 414 3.66 4.47 -12.81
N GLU A 415 3.80 4.10 -11.54
CA GLU A 415 3.63 2.74 -11.01
C GLU A 415 2.72 2.83 -9.78
N ILE A 416 1.80 1.86 -9.61
CA ILE A 416 0.85 1.82 -8.49
C ILE A 416 0.86 0.44 -7.87
N ASP A 417 1.14 0.35 -6.57
CA ASP A 417 0.87 -0.87 -5.80
C ASP A 417 -0.34 -0.71 -4.88
N ALA A 418 -0.85 -1.83 -4.36
CA ALA A 418 -2.02 -1.79 -3.51
C ALA A 418 -2.02 -2.88 -2.44
N VAL A 419 -2.78 -2.61 -1.37
CA VAL A 419 -3.18 -3.60 -0.38
C VAL A 419 -4.70 -3.66 -0.36
N ALA A 420 -5.25 -4.88 -0.41
CA ALA A 420 -6.68 -5.11 -0.33
C ALA A 420 -7.02 -6.08 0.80
N TRP A 421 -8.24 -6.00 1.30
CA TRP A 421 -8.78 -6.90 2.30
C TRP A 421 -9.92 -7.74 1.72
N LEU A 422 -9.76 -9.06 1.75
CA LEU A 422 -10.67 -10.05 1.16
C LEU A 422 -11.39 -10.91 2.22
N GLY A 423 -11.41 -10.46 3.48
CA GLY A 423 -12.17 -11.10 4.53
C GLY A 423 -13.67 -11.11 4.20
N ARG A 424 -14.40 -12.07 4.73
CA ARG A 424 -15.84 -12.17 4.46
C ARG A 424 -16.56 -10.93 4.99
N ARG A 425 -17.28 -10.29 4.10
CA ARG A 425 -18.28 -9.26 4.39
C ARG A 425 -19.54 -9.90 4.94
#